data_6f51e47b285b5f7fb16fabad5b0eb724
#
_entry.id   6f51e47b285b5f7fb16fabad5b0eb724
#
_cell.length_a   1.000
_cell.length_b   1.000
_cell.length_c   1.000
_cell.angle_alpha   90.00
_cell.angle_beta   90.00
_cell.angle_gamma   90.00
#
_symmetry.space_group_name_H-M   'P 1'
#
loop_
_entity.id
_entity.type
_entity.pdbx_description
1 polymer ?
#
loop_
_entity_poly.entity_id
_entity_poly.type
_entity_poly.pdbx_seq_one_letter_code
_entity_poly.pdbx_strand_id
1 'polypeptide(L)'
;TTESDEDGAGAAADTTQEAGEKSPVVAAVPELGRSVTLLKGRELGDIMAMNGPVKAALEEWLTQYRPNLITAYVNYEYMRYLMWPEYQKAGLPEALLFGMLAKESGGKVHAVSRSGASGPLQFMYATGLRFGLGTVDGFDQRFDPKLAARANAAYVNEQLAIFNNQLELVIGAYNGGEGAMGRLASKGSQNFWDPSIYYAVSQETREYVPMVLAAGWLFIHPERYNLAFPKIAGTPGSITLARPASLAELTICLGQSADAESGWFRTLRNLTPQIDPQQALSTGTKLAVPQELESVYAKSCADGRWVALASELHSAVVPTPPPASLVHTQEITPRGYIVRKGDTLSSIAKKVGCGYDGIKAIAVANNLRGPHYALSPGKTLRIPSDCTRH
;
A
#
# COMPACT_ATOMS: atom_id res chain seq x y z
N THR A 1 8.40 3.11 -16.90
CA THR A 1 6.98 2.73 -17.02
C THR A 1 6.55 2.25 -15.65
N THR A 2 6.00 3.15 -14.87
CA THR A 2 5.39 2.89 -13.58
C THR A 2 4.13 2.07 -13.83
N GLU A 3 4.20 0.76 -13.63
CA GLU A 3 2.99 -0.01 -13.40
C GLU A 3 2.36 0.52 -12.12
N SER A 4 1.30 1.28 -12.27
CA SER A 4 0.32 1.43 -11.22
C SER A 4 -0.32 0.06 -11.04
N ASP A 5 0.14 -0.73 -10.07
CA ASP A 5 -0.60 -1.88 -9.60
C ASP A 5 -1.96 -1.34 -9.13
N GLU A 6 -2.99 -1.44 -10.00
CA GLU A 6 -4.38 -1.11 -9.65
C GLU A 6 -4.91 -1.97 -8.50
N ASP A 7 -4.16 -2.99 -8.12
CA ASP A 7 -4.40 -3.82 -6.93
C ASP A 7 -3.85 -3.20 -5.63
N GLY A 8 -3.25 -2.03 -5.70
CA GLY A 8 -2.74 -1.34 -4.53
C GLY A 8 -3.87 -0.72 -3.74
N ALA A 9 -3.91 -0.99 -2.47
CA ALA A 9 -4.70 -0.29 -1.46
C ALA A 9 -6.23 -0.24 -1.68
N GLY A 10 -6.79 -1.13 -2.46
CA GLY A 10 -8.24 -1.27 -2.59
C GLY A 10 -8.97 -1.68 -1.30
N ALA A 11 -8.28 -1.84 -0.22
CA ALA A 11 -8.89 -2.09 1.09
C ALA A 11 -9.33 -0.80 1.81
N ALA A 12 -9.00 0.36 1.29
CA ALA A 12 -9.32 1.63 1.92
C ALA A 12 -10.27 2.51 1.09
N ALA A 13 -10.83 2.01 0.02
CA ALA A 13 -11.74 2.79 -0.80
C ALA A 13 -13.11 2.13 -0.88
N ASP A 14 -14.09 2.94 -0.63
CA ASP A 14 -15.50 2.72 -0.94
C ASP A 14 -16.23 1.69 -0.07
N THR A 15 -16.23 1.93 1.22
CA THR A 15 -17.38 1.59 2.03
C THR A 15 -18.32 2.78 2.07
N THR A 16 -19.13 2.95 1.03
CA THR A 16 -20.47 3.50 1.22
C THR A 16 -21.13 2.58 2.24
N GLN A 17 -21.16 3.04 3.49
CA GLN A 17 -21.87 2.39 4.55
C GLN A 17 -23.36 2.32 4.18
N GLU A 18 -23.80 1.17 3.72
CA GLU A 18 -25.11 0.75 4.16
C GLU A 18 -24.98 0.51 5.67
N ALA A 19 -25.84 1.15 6.46
CA ALA A 19 -25.97 0.94 7.88
C ALA A 19 -26.37 -0.52 8.08
N GLY A 20 -25.38 -1.42 8.03
CA GLY A 20 -25.56 -2.86 8.11
C GLY A 20 -25.98 -3.24 9.52
N GLU A 21 -26.97 -4.06 9.61
CA GLU A 21 -27.34 -4.78 10.82
C GLU A 21 -26.08 -5.34 11.50
N LYS A 22 -25.96 -5.09 12.81
CA LYS A 22 -24.85 -5.60 13.60
C LYS A 22 -24.84 -7.12 13.53
N SER A 23 -23.72 -7.70 13.09
CA SER A 23 -23.58 -9.16 13.02
C SER A 23 -23.88 -9.83 14.36
N PRO A 24 -24.55 -10.98 14.35
CA PRO A 24 -24.82 -11.78 15.55
C PRO A 24 -23.56 -12.17 16.31
N VAL A 25 -22.42 -12.34 15.63
CA VAL A 25 -21.12 -12.70 16.24
C VAL A 25 -20.61 -11.56 17.12
N VAL A 26 -20.76 -10.31 16.70
CA VAL A 26 -20.35 -9.12 17.47
C VAL A 26 -21.20 -8.97 18.73
N ALA A 27 -22.48 -9.33 18.68
CA ALA A 27 -23.40 -9.24 19.81
C ALA A 27 -23.13 -10.29 20.89
N ALA A 28 -22.51 -11.41 20.55
CA ALA A 28 -22.30 -12.55 21.47
C ALA A 28 -21.04 -12.41 22.35
N VAL A 29 -20.14 -11.45 22.07
CA VAL A 29 -18.90 -11.29 22.83
C VAL A 29 -19.05 -10.15 23.84
N PRO A 30 -18.81 -10.38 25.14
CA PRO A 30 -18.90 -9.32 26.16
C PRO A 30 -17.93 -8.17 25.87
N GLU A 31 -18.38 -6.96 26.08
CA GLU A 31 -17.48 -5.80 26.02
C GLU A 31 -16.46 -5.85 27.16
N LEU A 32 -15.19 -5.81 26.78
CA LEU A 32 -14.08 -5.62 27.72
C LEU A 32 -13.72 -4.14 27.70
N GLY A 33 -14.18 -3.39 28.66
CA GLY A 33 -13.98 -1.93 28.77
C GLY A 33 -12.53 -1.52 29.14
N ARG A 34 -11.51 -2.19 28.58
CA ARG A 34 -10.12 -1.89 28.86
C ARG A 34 -9.49 -1.12 27.71
N SER A 35 -8.74 -0.08 28.06
CA SER A 35 -7.73 0.50 27.16
C SER A 35 -6.62 -0.50 26.92
N VAL A 36 -6.09 -0.54 25.69
CA VAL A 36 -4.92 -1.36 25.37
C VAL A 36 -3.67 -0.56 25.62
N THR A 37 -2.78 -1.12 26.40
CA THR A 37 -1.45 -0.55 26.67
C THR A 37 -0.40 -1.58 26.30
N LEU A 38 0.50 -1.24 25.37
CA LEU A 38 1.61 -2.09 25.00
C LEU A 38 2.74 -1.95 26.03
N LEU A 39 3.08 -3.07 26.65
CA LEU A 39 4.29 -3.20 27.47
C LEU A 39 5.29 -4.05 26.68
N LYS A 40 6.53 -3.59 26.57
CA LYS A 40 7.59 -4.32 25.88
C LYS A 40 7.70 -5.77 26.40
N GLY A 41 7.80 -6.73 25.48
CA GLY A 41 7.94 -8.14 25.81
C GLY A 41 6.63 -8.87 26.13
N ARG A 42 5.47 -8.21 26.00
CA ARG A 42 4.16 -8.86 26.13
C ARG A 42 3.56 -9.18 24.76
N GLU A 43 2.79 -10.25 24.72
CA GLU A 43 1.99 -10.59 23.56
C GLU A 43 0.85 -9.58 23.38
N LEU A 44 0.52 -9.28 22.12
CA LEU A 44 -0.57 -8.35 21.81
C LEU A 44 -1.90 -8.79 22.46
N GLY A 45 -2.18 -10.08 22.48
CA GLY A 45 -3.38 -10.65 23.06
C GLY A 45 -3.54 -10.43 24.56
N ASP A 46 -2.44 -10.22 25.28
CA ASP A 46 -2.46 -9.99 26.74
C ASP A 46 -2.91 -8.56 27.09
N ILE A 47 -2.84 -7.66 26.12
CA ILE A 47 -3.06 -6.24 26.34
C ILE A 47 -4.21 -5.65 25.51
N MET A 48 -4.75 -6.39 24.54
CA MET A 48 -5.78 -5.89 23.63
C MET A 48 -7.16 -5.85 24.29
N ALA A 49 -7.84 -4.71 24.25
CA ALA A 49 -9.23 -4.57 24.63
C ALA A 49 -10.16 -5.03 23.49
N MET A 50 -11.14 -5.86 23.85
CA MET A 50 -12.16 -6.37 22.92
C MET A 50 -13.42 -5.49 22.98
N ASN A 51 -13.35 -4.29 22.43
CA ASN A 51 -14.46 -3.34 22.35
C ASN A 51 -15.29 -3.52 21.06
N GLY A 52 -16.35 -2.72 20.91
CA GLY A 52 -17.26 -2.77 19.75
C GLY A 52 -16.54 -2.61 18.41
N PRO A 53 -15.72 -1.55 18.20
CA PRO A 53 -14.96 -1.37 16.97
C PRO A 53 -14.04 -2.53 16.61
N VAL A 54 -13.31 -3.10 17.58
CA VAL A 54 -12.42 -4.25 17.34
C VAL A 54 -13.23 -5.50 16.98
N LYS A 55 -14.38 -5.73 17.60
CA LYS A 55 -15.28 -6.84 17.25
C LYS A 55 -15.83 -6.70 15.83
N ALA A 56 -16.23 -5.49 15.44
CA ALA A 56 -16.66 -5.22 14.06
C ALA A 56 -15.54 -5.50 13.06
N ALA A 57 -14.30 -5.06 13.35
CA ALA A 57 -13.14 -5.33 12.51
C ALA A 57 -12.79 -6.83 12.42
N LEU A 58 -12.97 -7.60 13.52
CA LEU A 58 -12.85 -9.06 13.48
C LEU A 58 -13.85 -9.69 12.52
N GLU A 59 -15.10 -9.22 12.56
CA GLU A 59 -16.13 -9.69 11.63
C GLU A 59 -15.76 -9.38 10.17
N GLU A 60 -15.31 -8.18 9.89
CA GLU A 60 -14.90 -7.79 8.55
C GLU A 60 -13.75 -8.67 8.02
N TRP A 61 -12.72 -8.91 8.83
CA TRP A 61 -11.63 -9.82 8.47
C TRP A 61 -12.08 -11.28 8.28
N LEU A 62 -13.06 -11.72 9.00
CA LEU A 62 -13.58 -13.10 8.93
C LEU A 62 -14.59 -13.31 7.79
N THR A 63 -15.11 -12.23 7.21
CA THR A 63 -16.12 -12.26 6.15
C THR A 63 -15.59 -11.68 4.87
N GLN A 64 -15.88 -10.43 4.56
CA GLN A 64 -15.56 -9.79 3.27
C GLN A 64 -14.06 -9.70 2.99
N TYR A 65 -13.22 -9.51 4.01
CA TYR A 65 -11.76 -9.42 3.87
C TYR A 65 -11.02 -10.72 4.19
N ARG A 66 -11.73 -11.84 4.35
CA ARG A 66 -11.08 -13.13 4.63
C ARG A 66 -10.04 -13.53 3.57
N PRO A 67 -10.28 -13.40 2.27
CA PRO A 67 -9.27 -13.68 1.26
C PRO A 67 -8.03 -12.79 1.39
N ASN A 68 -8.22 -11.50 1.71
CA ASN A 68 -7.13 -10.55 1.91
C ASN A 68 -6.28 -10.92 3.14
N LEU A 69 -6.91 -11.34 4.24
CA LEU A 69 -6.21 -11.79 5.44
C LEU A 69 -5.36 -13.04 5.18
N ILE A 70 -5.91 -14.02 4.46
CA ILE A 70 -5.16 -15.24 4.07
C ILE A 70 -3.99 -14.87 3.16
N THR A 71 -4.21 -14.00 2.17
CA THR A 71 -3.14 -13.53 1.27
C THR A 71 -2.05 -12.79 2.05
N ALA A 72 -2.43 -11.93 3.00
CA ALA A 72 -1.47 -11.23 3.85
C ALA A 72 -0.63 -12.20 4.68
N TYR A 73 -1.26 -13.24 5.22
CA TYR A 73 -0.58 -14.30 5.97
C TYR A 73 0.43 -15.05 5.10
N VAL A 74 0.03 -15.49 3.91
CA VAL A 74 0.92 -16.17 2.95
C VAL A 74 2.13 -15.31 2.60
N ASN A 75 1.88 -14.05 2.23
CA ASN A 75 2.95 -13.11 1.92
C ASN A 75 3.89 -12.89 3.11
N TYR A 76 3.33 -12.74 4.31
CA TYR A 76 4.10 -12.55 5.53
C TYR A 76 4.99 -13.75 5.84
N GLU A 77 4.47 -14.96 5.81
CA GLU A 77 5.22 -16.18 6.15
C GLU A 77 6.48 -16.35 5.27
N TYR A 78 6.39 -16.02 3.97
CA TYR A 78 7.57 -16.04 3.08
C TYR A 78 8.56 -14.90 3.36
N MET A 79 8.13 -13.78 3.96
CA MET A 79 9.00 -12.66 4.34
C MET A 79 9.34 -12.63 5.84
N ARG A 80 8.76 -13.52 6.63
CA ARG A 80 8.88 -13.52 8.09
C ARG A 80 10.33 -13.50 8.57
N TYR A 81 11.20 -14.29 7.94
CA TYR A 81 12.63 -14.35 8.29
C TYR A 81 13.38 -13.04 8.05
N LEU A 82 12.85 -12.12 7.23
CA LEU A 82 13.38 -10.78 6.98
C LEU A 82 12.82 -9.76 7.97
N MET A 83 11.52 -9.83 8.25
CA MET A 83 10.77 -8.78 8.94
C MET A 83 10.71 -8.99 10.46
N TRP A 84 10.38 -10.20 10.90
CA TRP A 84 10.20 -10.51 12.33
C TRP A 84 11.45 -10.25 13.18
N PRO A 85 12.68 -10.61 12.77
CA PRO A 85 13.87 -10.33 13.58
C PRO A 85 14.07 -8.84 13.91
N GLU A 86 13.61 -7.93 13.07
CA GLU A 86 13.73 -6.49 13.30
C GLU A 86 12.75 -6.02 14.41
N TYR A 87 11.55 -6.57 14.46
CA TYR A 87 10.58 -6.34 15.53
C TYR A 87 11.00 -6.98 16.84
N GLN A 88 11.51 -8.20 16.79
CA GLN A 88 12.01 -8.93 17.96
C GLN A 88 13.16 -8.17 18.63
N LYS A 89 14.12 -7.65 17.87
CA LYS A 89 15.21 -6.80 18.39
C LYS A 89 14.67 -5.52 19.05
N ALA A 90 13.57 -4.99 18.54
CA ALA A 90 12.94 -3.79 19.08
C ALA A 90 12.05 -4.08 20.31
N GLY A 91 11.87 -5.35 20.69
CA GLY A 91 11.01 -5.77 21.80
C GLY A 91 9.53 -5.56 21.54
N LEU A 92 9.10 -5.65 20.27
CA LEU A 92 7.72 -5.50 19.84
C LEU A 92 7.09 -6.86 19.49
N PRO A 93 5.76 -7.04 19.68
CA PRO A 93 5.09 -8.31 19.40
C PRO A 93 4.92 -8.53 17.89
N GLU A 94 5.09 -9.78 17.46
CA GLU A 94 4.93 -10.19 16.06
C GLU A 94 3.53 -9.90 15.50
N ALA A 95 2.50 -10.10 16.33
CA ALA A 95 1.13 -9.84 15.96
C ALA A 95 0.86 -8.39 15.54
N LEU A 96 1.58 -7.43 16.12
CA LEU A 96 1.50 -6.03 15.71
C LEU A 96 2.09 -5.82 14.31
N LEU A 97 3.24 -6.42 14.02
CA LEU A 97 3.84 -6.39 12.69
C LEU A 97 2.88 -6.95 11.65
N PHE A 98 2.32 -8.14 11.92
CA PHE A 98 1.36 -8.77 11.02
C PHE A 98 0.11 -7.91 10.85
N GLY A 99 -0.45 -7.37 11.93
CA GLY A 99 -1.66 -6.52 11.88
C GLY A 99 -1.46 -5.28 11.02
N MET A 100 -0.33 -4.59 11.17
CA MET A 100 0.02 -3.43 10.35
C MET A 100 0.24 -3.85 8.89
N LEU A 101 1.03 -4.88 8.63
CA LEU A 101 1.29 -5.38 7.28
C LEU A 101 0.00 -5.76 6.54
N ALA A 102 -0.90 -6.49 7.22
CA ALA A 102 -2.17 -6.93 6.64
C ALA A 102 -3.05 -5.74 6.23
N LYS A 103 -3.13 -4.71 7.08
CA LYS A 103 -3.96 -3.52 6.81
C LYS A 103 -3.31 -2.59 5.79
N GLU A 104 -1.98 -2.44 5.78
CA GLU A 104 -1.29 -1.51 4.88
C GLU A 104 -1.24 -2.00 3.43
N SER A 105 -0.74 -3.20 3.20
CA SER A 105 -0.48 -3.69 1.85
C SER A 105 -0.93 -5.13 1.59
N GLY A 106 -1.35 -5.85 2.63
CA GLY A 106 -1.51 -7.30 2.55
C GLY A 106 -0.20 -8.04 2.26
N GLY A 107 0.94 -7.44 2.60
CA GLY A 107 2.27 -7.99 2.34
C GLY A 107 2.76 -7.84 0.91
N LYS A 108 2.20 -6.91 0.13
CA LYS A 108 2.68 -6.58 -1.22
C LYS A 108 3.79 -5.52 -1.13
N VAL A 109 5.04 -5.90 -1.38
CA VAL A 109 6.18 -4.99 -1.21
C VAL A 109 6.19 -3.81 -2.18
N HIS A 110 5.59 -3.94 -3.36
CA HIS A 110 5.53 -2.86 -4.36
C HIS A 110 4.22 -2.05 -4.29
N ALA A 111 3.46 -2.17 -3.22
CA ALA A 111 2.25 -1.37 -3.04
C ALA A 111 2.60 0.13 -2.96
N VAL A 112 1.85 0.93 -3.71
CA VAL A 112 1.96 2.40 -3.70
C VAL A 112 0.56 2.98 -3.63
N SER A 113 0.30 3.80 -2.63
CA SER A 113 -0.99 4.49 -2.49
C SER A 113 -1.08 5.72 -3.38
N ARG A 114 -2.29 6.22 -3.61
CA ARG A 114 -2.50 7.48 -4.35
C ARG A 114 -1.80 8.69 -3.72
N SER A 115 -1.57 8.68 -2.41
CA SER A 115 -0.83 9.71 -1.68
C SER A 115 0.68 9.51 -1.68
N GLY A 116 1.19 8.43 -2.29
CA GLY A 116 2.62 8.14 -2.38
C GLY A 116 3.22 7.37 -1.21
N ALA A 117 2.37 6.83 -0.31
CA ALA A 117 2.83 5.85 0.66
C ALA A 117 3.26 4.58 -0.07
N SER A 118 4.40 3.99 0.29
CA SER A 118 5.04 2.94 -0.50
C SER A 118 5.57 1.80 0.36
N GLY A 119 5.61 0.62 -0.23
CA GLY A 119 6.19 -0.57 0.37
C GLY A 119 5.23 -1.40 1.22
N PRO A 120 5.71 -2.50 1.84
CA PRO A 120 4.87 -3.42 2.60
C PRO A 120 4.21 -2.78 3.81
N LEU A 121 4.80 -1.71 4.35
CA LEU A 121 4.30 -0.97 5.52
C LEU A 121 3.93 0.48 5.17
N GLN A 122 3.78 0.81 3.88
CA GLN A 122 3.20 2.06 3.37
C GLN A 122 3.80 3.34 3.97
N PHE A 123 5.12 3.44 3.98
CA PHE A 123 5.79 4.66 4.42
C PHE A 123 5.60 5.82 3.45
N MET A 124 5.20 6.98 3.96
CA MET A 124 5.38 8.24 3.24
C MET A 124 6.87 8.54 3.10
N TYR A 125 7.29 9.15 1.98
CA TYR A 125 8.70 9.36 1.68
C TYR A 125 9.44 10.13 2.78
N ALA A 126 8.89 11.24 3.26
CA ALA A 126 9.51 12.04 4.32
C ALA A 126 9.65 11.27 5.64
N THR A 127 8.62 10.50 6.03
CA THR A 127 8.68 9.65 7.23
C THR A 127 9.70 8.52 7.04
N GLY A 128 9.73 7.91 5.85
CA GLY A 128 10.72 6.90 5.51
C GLY A 128 12.15 7.41 5.67
N LEU A 129 12.47 8.58 5.13
CA LEU A 129 13.78 9.21 5.27
C LEU A 129 14.16 9.42 6.74
N ARG A 130 13.24 9.87 7.59
CA ARG A 130 13.48 10.07 9.02
C ARG A 130 13.91 8.77 9.72
N PHE A 131 13.39 7.63 9.29
CA PHE A 131 13.71 6.30 9.84
C PHE A 131 14.71 5.52 8.98
N GLY A 132 15.45 6.20 8.11
CA GLY A 132 16.57 5.63 7.37
C GLY A 132 16.19 4.85 6.12
N LEU A 133 14.99 5.10 5.55
CA LEU A 133 14.57 4.56 4.25
C LEU A 133 14.80 5.63 3.16
N GLY A 134 15.90 5.51 2.44
CA GLY A 134 16.24 6.41 1.33
C GLY A 134 16.21 5.70 -0.02
N THR A 135 16.76 6.35 -1.02
CA THR A 135 17.02 5.75 -2.33
C THR A 135 18.52 5.44 -2.45
N VAL A 136 18.85 4.17 -2.64
CA VAL A 136 20.24 3.68 -2.80
C VAL A 136 20.34 2.98 -4.14
N ASP A 137 21.29 3.41 -4.97
CA ASP A 137 21.53 2.88 -6.32
C ASP A 137 20.25 2.84 -7.19
N GLY A 138 19.37 3.83 -7.01
CA GLY A 138 18.10 3.93 -7.72
C GLY A 138 16.95 3.13 -7.10
N PHE A 139 17.22 2.31 -6.08
CA PHE A 139 16.20 1.54 -5.38
C PHE A 139 15.66 2.29 -4.16
N ASP A 140 14.35 2.45 -4.10
CA ASP A 140 13.65 3.03 -2.95
C ASP A 140 13.52 1.98 -1.83
N GLN A 141 14.22 2.21 -0.72
CA GLN A 141 14.29 1.27 0.39
C GLN A 141 12.96 1.05 1.14
N ARG A 142 11.95 1.85 0.87
CA ARG A 142 10.60 1.60 1.41
C ARG A 142 10.01 0.29 0.90
N PHE A 143 10.47 -0.19 -0.26
CA PHE A 143 10.07 -1.48 -0.84
C PHE A 143 10.84 -2.68 -0.26
N ASP A 144 11.89 -2.47 0.52
CA ASP A 144 12.63 -3.55 1.16
C ASP A 144 11.91 -4.02 2.44
N PRO A 145 11.43 -5.28 2.53
CA PRO A 145 10.65 -5.75 3.67
C PRO A 145 11.41 -5.69 4.99
N LYS A 146 12.71 -5.99 4.99
CA LYS A 146 13.54 -5.96 6.20
C LYS A 146 13.76 -4.53 6.68
N LEU A 147 14.13 -3.62 5.76
CA LEU A 147 14.39 -2.24 6.10
C LEU A 147 13.09 -1.54 6.53
N ALA A 148 11.98 -1.81 5.85
CA ALA A 148 10.66 -1.29 6.21
C ALA A 148 10.23 -1.76 7.61
N ALA A 149 10.42 -3.05 7.95
CA ALA A 149 10.11 -3.56 9.27
C ALA A 149 10.97 -2.91 10.37
N ARG A 150 12.27 -2.70 10.12
CA ARG A 150 13.17 -2.00 11.03
C ARG A 150 12.73 -0.55 11.26
N ALA A 151 12.41 0.16 10.20
CA ALA A 151 11.96 1.55 10.27
C ALA A 151 10.61 1.66 11.00
N ASN A 152 9.68 0.76 10.74
CA ASN A 152 8.39 0.73 11.41
C ASN A 152 8.53 0.40 12.90
N ALA A 153 9.37 -0.56 13.27
CA ALA A 153 9.66 -0.87 14.67
C ALA A 153 10.27 0.34 15.41
N ALA A 154 11.16 1.08 14.76
CA ALA A 154 11.73 2.31 15.31
C ALA A 154 10.66 3.40 15.51
N TYR A 155 9.79 3.60 14.51
CA TYR A 155 8.65 4.51 14.60
C TYR A 155 7.72 4.13 15.76
N VAL A 156 7.32 2.87 15.84
CA VAL A 156 6.43 2.38 16.92
C VAL A 156 7.03 2.66 18.30
N ASN A 157 8.32 2.35 18.50
CA ASN A 157 8.99 2.59 19.76
C ASN A 157 9.11 4.08 20.11
N GLU A 158 9.37 4.94 19.11
CA GLU A 158 9.36 6.40 19.32
C GLU A 158 7.97 6.88 19.75
N GLN A 159 6.93 6.44 19.07
CA GLN A 159 5.57 6.87 19.40
C GLN A 159 5.05 6.27 20.72
N LEU A 160 5.45 5.04 21.08
CA LEU A 160 5.14 4.47 22.40
C LEU A 160 5.71 5.32 23.54
N ALA A 161 6.92 5.85 23.37
CA ALA A 161 7.50 6.76 24.36
C ALA A 161 6.71 8.09 24.47
N ILE A 162 6.23 8.62 23.34
CA ILE A 162 5.43 9.86 23.28
C ILE A 162 4.04 9.67 23.88
N PHE A 163 3.37 8.54 23.57
CA PHE A 163 1.99 8.25 23.99
C PHE A 163 1.90 7.38 25.25
N ASN A 164 2.91 7.36 26.11
CA ASN A 164 2.89 6.61 27.38
C ASN A 164 2.47 5.14 27.21
N ASN A 165 3.01 4.47 26.21
CA ASN A 165 2.70 3.09 25.84
C ASN A 165 1.23 2.81 25.44
N GLN A 166 0.48 3.83 25.02
CA GLN A 166 -0.88 3.64 24.49
C GLN A 166 -0.83 3.20 23.03
N LEU A 167 -0.94 1.91 22.81
CA LEU A 167 -0.76 1.28 21.48
C LEU A 167 -1.71 1.83 20.43
N GLU A 168 -2.98 2.03 20.77
CA GLU A 168 -4.00 2.51 19.82
C GLU A 168 -3.71 3.94 19.36
N LEU A 169 -3.16 4.78 20.23
CA LEU A 169 -2.71 6.12 19.83
C LEU A 169 -1.52 6.04 18.86
N VAL A 170 -0.60 5.08 19.08
CA VAL A 170 0.53 4.84 18.16
C VAL A 170 0.04 4.38 16.80
N ILE A 171 -0.87 3.39 16.75
CA ILE A 171 -1.46 2.91 15.50
C ILE A 171 -2.24 4.03 14.81
N GLY A 172 -3.01 4.80 15.56
CA GLY A 172 -3.74 5.96 15.04
C GLY A 172 -2.82 7.06 14.50
N ALA A 173 -1.68 7.30 15.15
CA ALA A 173 -0.67 8.26 14.71
C ALA A 173 0.02 7.83 13.41
N TYR A 174 0.22 6.52 13.22
CA TYR A 174 0.79 5.97 11.99
C TYR A 174 -0.06 6.28 10.76
N ASN A 175 -1.37 6.07 10.87
CA ASN A 175 -2.31 6.33 9.78
C ASN A 175 -2.71 7.81 9.68
N GLY A 176 -3.11 8.43 10.79
CA GLY A 176 -3.68 9.79 10.83
C GLY A 176 -2.65 10.92 10.99
N GLY A 177 -1.37 10.56 11.17
CA GLY A 177 -0.28 11.49 11.38
C GLY A 177 -0.02 11.80 12.86
N GLU A 178 1.25 11.65 13.26
CA GLU A 178 1.73 11.82 14.65
C GLU A 178 1.45 13.20 15.23
N GLY A 179 1.61 14.27 14.43
CA GLY A 179 1.33 15.62 14.87
C GLY A 179 -0.15 15.89 15.16
N ALA A 180 -1.05 15.31 14.36
CA ALA A 180 -2.49 15.42 14.61
C ALA A 180 -2.90 14.64 15.86
N MET A 181 -2.44 13.40 15.97
CA MET A 181 -2.71 12.56 17.14
C MET A 181 -2.13 13.16 18.42
N GLY A 182 -0.90 13.69 18.37
CA GLY A 182 -0.27 14.36 19.50
C GLY A 182 -1.07 15.57 20.00
N ARG A 183 -1.62 16.39 19.09
CA ARG A 183 -2.49 17.52 19.47
C ARG A 183 -3.79 17.07 20.12
N LEU A 184 -4.38 15.95 19.70
CA LEU A 184 -5.58 15.40 20.33
C LEU A 184 -5.27 14.86 21.73
N ALA A 185 -4.22 14.03 21.86
CA ALA A 185 -3.82 13.43 23.12
C ALA A 185 -3.38 14.45 24.18
N SER A 186 -2.81 15.59 23.76
CA SER A 186 -2.39 16.66 24.69
C SER A 186 -3.53 17.49 25.27
N LYS A 187 -4.71 17.46 24.67
CA LYS A 187 -5.88 18.26 25.09
C LYS A 187 -6.78 17.57 26.12
N GLY A 188 -6.59 16.27 26.36
CA GLY A 188 -7.52 15.54 27.22
C GLY A 188 -7.10 14.11 27.49
N SER A 189 -7.83 13.16 26.94
CA SER A 189 -7.64 11.73 27.20
C SER A 189 -6.39 11.17 26.52
N GLN A 190 -5.73 10.22 27.21
CA GLN A 190 -4.69 9.37 26.64
C GLN A 190 -5.26 8.04 26.10
N ASN A 191 -6.56 7.93 25.96
CA ASN A 191 -7.26 6.73 25.49
C ASN A 191 -7.86 6.98 24.11
N PHE A 192 -7.41 6.25 23.10
CA PHE A 192 -7.93 6.35 21.72
C PHE A 192 -9.47 6.18 21.65
N TRP A 193 -10.04 5.33 22.49
CA TRP A 193 -11.47 5.03 22.49
C TRP A 193 -12.33 6.08 23.21
N ASP A 194 -11.70 7.08 23.84
CA ASP A 194 -12.41 8.23 24.41
C ASP A 194 -13.13 9.00 23.29
N PRO A 195 -14.41 9.34 23.44
CA PRO A 195 -15.17 10.06 22.41
C PRO A 195 -14.49 11.35 21.92
N SER A 196 -13.75 12.05 22.78
CA SER A 196 -13.03 13.28 22.42
C SER A 196 -11.88 13.05 21.45
N ILE A 197 -11.31 11.85 21.40
CA ILE A 197 -10.29 11.43 20.43
C ILE A 197 -10.92 10.67 19.28
N TYR A 198 -11.70 9.64 19.58
CA TYR A 198 -12.25 8.71 18.60
C TYR A 198 -13.08 9.41 17.51
N TYR A 199 -13.92 10.38 17.89
CA TYR A 199 -14.70 11.14 16.91
C TYR A 199 -13.97 12.36 16.33
N ALA A 200 -12.82 12.72 16.87
CA ALA A 200 -12.01 13.84 16.35
C ALA A 200 -11.01 13.40 15.26
N VAL A 201 -10.65 12.14 15.19
CA VAL A 201 -9.84 11.58 14.09
C VAL A 201 -10.69 11.35 12.84
N SER A 202 -10.04 11.22 11.68
CA SER A 202 -10.71 10.88 10.42
C SER A 202 -11.45 9.54 10.50
N GLN A 203 -12.45 9.34 9.64
CA GLN A 203 -13.12 8.05 9.52
C GLN A 203 -12.11 6.94 9.20
N GLU A 204 -11.21 7.19 8.26
CA GLU A 204 -10.14 6.26 7.89
C GLU A 204 -9.35 5.79 9.12
N THR A 205 -8.92 6.72 9.98
CA THR A 205 -8.16 6.37 11.20
C THR A 205 -9.01 5.61 12.22
N ARG A 206 -10.31 5.93 12.33
CA ARG A 206 -11.24 5.19 13.20
C ARG A 206 -11.39 3.72 12.80
N GLU A 207 -11.36 3.45 11.50
CA GLU A 207 -11.43 2.10 10.93
C GLU A 207 -10.07 1.41 10.96
N TYR A 208 -8.99 2.15 10.73
CA TYR A 208 -7.64 1.62 10.66
C TYR A 208 -7.19 0.96 11.98
N VAL A 209 -7.33 1.65 13.11
CA VAL A 209 -6.86 1.16 14.41
C VAL A 209 -7.48 -0.19 14.78
N PRO A 210 -8.82 -0.36 14.79
CA PRO A 210 -9.42 -1.65 15.10
C PRO A 210 -9.06 -2.74 14.08
N MET A 211 -8.92 -2.41 12.81
CA MET A 211 -8.54 -3.38 11.77
C MET A 211 -7.12 -3.94 12.00
N VAL A 212 -6.16 -3.10 12.38
CA VAL A 212 -4.80 -3.56 12.73
C VAL A 212 -4.83 -4.48 13.95
N LEU A 213 -5.54 -4.08 15.01
CA LEU A 213 -5.66 -4.88 16.23
C LEU A 213 -6.36 -6.23 15.97
N ALA A 214 -7.43 -6.21 15.20
CA ALA A 214 -8.18 -7.41 14.86
C ALA A 214 -7.37 -8.40 14.01
N ALA A 215 -6.61 -7.91 13.02
CA ALA A 215 -5.72 -8.77 12.23
C ALA A 215 -4.63 -9.41 13.11
N GLY A 216 -3.99 -8.63 13.99
CA GLY A 216 -3.03 -9.13 14.94
C GLY A 216 -3.63 -10.17 15.90
N TRP A 217 -4.85 -9.96 16.37
CA TRP A 217 -5.57 -10.91 17.22
C TRP A 217 -5.87 -12.22 16.49
N LEU A 218 -6.36 -12.15 15.26
CA LEU A 218 -6.62 -13.34 14.44
C LEU A 218 -5.34 -14.12 14.09
N PHE A 219 -4.21 -13.42 13.97
CA PHE A 219 -2.92 -14.04 13.73
C PHE A 219 -2.50 -14.97 14.88
N ILE A 220 -2.76 -14.59 16.13
CA ILE A 220 -2.37 -15.39 17.32
C ILE A 220 -3.48 -16.32 17.83
N HIS A 221 -4.74 -16.12 17.43
CA HIS A 221 -5.88 -16.90 17.88
C HIS A 221 -6.80 -17.38 16.75
N PRO A 222 -6.27 -17.90 15.63
CA PRO A 222 -7.11 -18.28 14.49
C PRO A 222 -8.11 -19.39 14.82
N GLU A 223 -7.73 -20.33 15.69
CA GLU A 223 -8.55 -21.47 16.09
C GLU A 223 -9.85 -21.05 16.82
N ARG A 224 -9.83 -19.92 17.53
CA ARG A 224 -11.02 -19.39 18.23
C ARG A 224 -12.14 -18.95 17.29
N TYR A 225 -11.79 -18.72 16.02
CA TYR A 225 -12.69 -18.17 15.01
C TYR A 225 -12.90 -19.12 13.82
N ASN A 226 -12.55 -20.39 13.99
CA ASN A 226 -12.60 -21.36 12.90
C ASN A 226 -11.87 -20.85 11.63
N LEU A 227 -10.76 -20.16 11.83
CA LEU A 227 -9.88 -19.64 10.81
C LEU A 227 -8.69 -20.59 10.67
N ALA A 228 -8.49 -21.13 9.48
CA ALA A 228 -7.34 -21.95 9.16
C ALA A 228 -6.43 -21.16 8.21
N PHE A 229 -5.22 -20.87 8.67
CA PHE A 229 -4.17 -20.38 7.80
C PHE A 229 -3.48 -21.54 7.07
N PRO A 230 -3.00 -21.34 5.83
CA PRO A 230 -2.19 -22.34 5.12
C PRO A 230 -0.94 -22.70 5.92
N LYS A 231 -0.52 -23.96 5.86
CA LYS A 231 0.74 -24.39 6.45
C LYS A 231 1.89 -24.04 5.52
N ILE A 232 2.67 -23.02 5.86
CA ILE A 232 3.80 -22.53 5.08
C ILE A 232 5.06 -22.71 5.93
N ALA A 233 6.05 -23.39 5.37
CA ALA A 233 7.33 -23.59 6.06
C ALA A 233 8.10 -22.26 6.20
N GLY A 234 8.00 -21.37 5.20
CA GLY A 234 8.65 -20.06 5.20
C GLY A 234 10.19 -20.12 5.28
N THR A 235 10.78 -21.31 5.12
CA THR A 235 12.21 -21.49 5.22
C THR A 235 12.90 -20.82 4.05
N PRO A 236 13.87 -19.89 4.30
CA PRO A 236 14.61 -19.24 3.24
C PRO A 236 15.51 -20.21 2.50
N GLY A 237 15.54 -20.10 1.19
CA GLY A 237 16.42 -20.85 0.30
C GLY A 237 16.99 -19.95 -0.78
N SER A 238 17.68 -20.53 -1.74
CA SER A 238 18.23 -19.80 -2.88
C SER A 238 18.40 -20.68 -4.11
N ILE A 239 18.20 -20.10 -5.28
CA ILE A 239 18.53 -20.70 -6.56
C ILE A 239 19.64 -19.93 -7.24
N THR A 240 20.48 -20.64 -8.03
CA THR A 240 21.45 -20.04 -8.92
C THR A 240 21.00 -20.30 -10.35
N LEU A 241 20.82 -19.26 -11.14
CA LEU A 241 20.31 -19.39 -12.51
C LEU A 241 21.27 -20.19 -13.39
N ALA A 242 20.81 -21.33 -13.90
CA ALA A 242 21.56 -22.17 -14.83
C ALA A 242 21.61 -21.56 -16.26
N ARG A 243 20.69 -20.64 -16.57
CA ARG A 243 20.56 -19.92 -17.82
C ARG A 243 19.98 -18.53 -17.56
N PRO A 244 20.09 -17.58 -18.50
CA PRO A 244 19.40 -16.30 -18.36
C PRO A 244 17.90 -16.50 -18.23
N ALA A 245 17.26 -15.79 -17.31
CA ALA A 245 15.81 -15.80 -17.13
C ALA A 245 15.35 -14.53 -16.39
N SER A 246 14.11 -14.10 -16.63
CA SER A 246 13.44 -13.08 -15.82
C SER A 246 12.63 -13.71 -14.69
N LEU A 247 12.19 -12.90 -13.70
CA LEU A 247 11.27 -13.40 -12.66
C LEU A 247 9.95 -13.88 -13.26
N ALA A 248 9.47 -13.23 -14.33
CA ALA A 248 8.26 -13.66 -15.04
C ALA A 248 8.42 -15.04 -15.66
N GLU A 249 9.54 -15.31 -16.35
CA GLU A 249 9.85 -16.62 -16.90
C GLU A 249 9.98 -17.70 -15.81
N LEU A 250 10.64 -17.35 -14.68
CA LEU A 250 10.75 -18.27 -13.53
C LEU A 250 9.37 -18.62 -12.98
N THR A 251 8.48 -17.67 -12.88
CA THR A 251 7.11 -17.91 -12.40
C THR A 251 6.36 -18.92 -13.28
N ILE A 252 6.52 -18.81 -14.62
CA ILE A 252 5.87 -19.72 -15.56
C ILE A 252 6.41 -21.14 -15.39
N CYS A 253 7.72 -21.33 -15.33
CA CYS A 253 8.31 -22.66 -15.24
C CYS A 253 8.16 -23.29 -13.84
N LEU A 254 8.09 -22.49 -12.75
CA LEU A 254 7.80 -22.98 -11.41
C LEU A 254 6.34 -23.44 -11.26
N GLY A 255 5.43 -22.77 -11.99
CA GLY A 255 4.01 -23.14 -12.00
C GLY A 255 3.34 -23.00 -10.63
N GLN A 256 2.40 -23.88 -10.36
CA GLN A 256 1.66 -24.01 -9.10
C GLN A 256 2.25 -25.18 -8.29
N SER A 257 3.50 -25.11 -7.93
CA SER A 257 4.13 -26.15 -7.13
C SER A 257 3.91 -25.88 -5.63
N ALA A 258 3.92 -26.93 -4.84
CA ALA A 258 3.64 -26.89 -3.41
C ALA A 258 2.25 -26.29 -3.09
N ASP A 259 2.08 -25.56 -2.00
CA ASP A 259 0.80 -25.02 -1.55
C ASP A 259 0.48 -23.62 -2.15
N ALA A 260 1.20 -23.19 -3.20
CA ALA A 260 0.99 -21.90 -3.83
C ALA A 260 -0.12 -21.93 -4.90
N GLU A 261 -1.37 -21.87 -4.46
CA GLU A 261 -2.54 -21.85 -5.36
C GLU A 261 -2.47 -20.72 -6.42
N SER A 262 -1.92 -19.56 -6.04
CA SER A 262 -1.77 -18.38 -6.91
C SER A 262 -0.44 -18.35 -7.69
N GLY A 263 0.38 -19.41 -7.61
CA GLY A 263 1.73 -19.43 -8.17
C GLY A 263 2.72 -18.56 -7.40
N TRP A 264 3.91 -18.33 -7.98
CA TRP A 264 5.07 -17.81 -7.26
C TRP A 264 5.44 -16.36 -7.58
N PHE A 265 4.72 -15.69 -8.48
CA PHE A 265 5.09 -14.34 -8.91
C PHE A 265 5.20 -13.36 -7.75
N ARG A 266 4.18 -13.31 -6.90
CA ARG A 266 4.16 -12.39 -5.74
C ARG A 266 5.30 -12.69 -4.76
N THR A 267 5.52 -13.95 -4.44
CA THR A 267 6.58 -14.37 -3.52
C THR A 267 7.97 -14.02 -4.05
N LEU A 268 8.27 -14.33 -5.32
CA LEU A 268 9.55 -13.98 -5.93
C LEU A 268 9.76 -12.46 -5.95
N ARG A 269 8.74 -11.70 -6.34
CA ARG A 269 8.81 -10.25 -6.37
C ARG A 269 9.00 -9.64 -4.98
N ASN A 270 8.36 -10.21 -3.96
CA ASN A 270 8.51 -9.75 -2.57
C ASN A 270 9.92 -10.02 -2.01
N LEU A 271 10.54 -11.14 -2.39
CA LEU A 271 11.88 -11.52 -1.92
C LEU A 271 13.02 -10.86 -2.71
N THR A 272 12.71 -10.30 -3.88
CA THR A 272 13.68 -9.61 -4.76
C THR A 272 13.15 -8.25 -5.20
N PRO A 273 12.81 -7.36 -4.26
CA PRO A 273 12.07 -6.12 -4.57
C PRO A 273 12.81 -5.15 -5.49
N GLN A 274 14.13 -5.26 -5.58
CA GLN A 274 14.98 -4.42 -6.44
C GLN A 274 15.04 -4.88 -7.90
N ILE A 275 14.46 -6.05 -8.22
CA ILE A 275 14.52 -6.64 -9.57
C ILE A 275 13.24 -6.34 -10.32
N ASP A 276 13.36 -5.75 -11.51
CA ASP A 276 12.24 -5.66 -12.44
C ASP A 276 11.83 -7.09 -12.89
N PRO A 277 10.57 -7.48 -12.77
CA PRO A 277 10.11 -8.83 -13.13
C PRO A 277 10.37 -9.23 -14.58
N GLN A 278 10.47 -8.27 -15.49
CA GLN A 278 10.74 -8.50 -16.90
C GLN A 278 12.23 -8.44 -17.26
N GLN A 279 13.07 -7.99 -16.32
CA GLN A 279 14.51 -7.89 -16.56
C GLN A 279 15.13 -9.27 -16.74
N ALA A 280 15.84 -9.48 -17.85
CA ALA A 280 16.65 -10.67 -18.05
C ALA A 280 17.84 -10.68 -17.09
N LEU A 281 17.91 -11.66 -16.22
CA LEU A 281 18.99 -11.90 -15.29
C LEU A 281 19.98 -12.88 -15.91
N SER A 282 21.27 -12.65 -15.69
CA SER A 282 22.34 -13.48 -16.27
C SER A 282 22.44 -14.85 -15.58
N THR A 283 22.98 -15.83 -16.33
CA THR A 283 23.43 -17.10 -15.77
C THR A 283 24.35 -16.86 -14.56
N GLY A 284 24.21 -17.65 -13.52
CA GLY A 284 24.96 -17.51 -12.26
C GLY A 284 24.36 -16.50 -11.28
N THR A 285 23.31 -15.74 -11.64
CA THR A 285 22.61 -14.88 -10.70
C THR A 285 21.99 -15.71 -9.60
N LYS A 286 22.25 -15.33 -8.34
CA LYS A 286 21.67 -15.97 -7.16
C LYS A 286 20.43 -15.20 -6.71
N LEU A 287 19.30 -15.91 -6.55
CA LEU A 287 18.03 -15.35 -6.13
C LEU A 287 17.58 -15.99 -4.81
N ALA A 288 17.05 -15.16 -3.91
CA ALA A 288 16.35 -15.63 -2.72
C ALA A 288 14.99 -16.22 -3.13
N VAL A 289 14.69 -17.41 -2.66
CA VAL A 289 13.42 -18.11 -2.91
C VAL A 289 13.05 -18.91 -1.65
N PRO A 290 11.78 -19.33 -1.49
CA PRO A 290 11.46 -20.38 -0.53
C PRO A 290 12.27 -21.66 -0.80
N GLN A 291 12.76 -22.32 0.24
CA GLN A 291 13.60 -23.53 0.13
C GLN A 291 12.93 -24.63 -0.70
N GLU A 292 11.63 -24.77 -0.59
CA GLU A 292 10.84 -25.75 -1.36
C GLU A 292 10.97 -25.58 -2.88
N LEU A 293 11.28 -24.36 -3.35
CA LEU A 293 11.46 -24.07 -4.78
C LEU A 293 12.82 -24.50 -5.33
N GLU A 294 13.80 -24.81 -4.51
CA GLU A 294 15.14 -25.24 -4.99
C GLU A 294 15.04 -26.51 -5.84
N SER A 295 14.30 -27.51 -5.35
CA SER A 295 14.06 -28.75 -6.09
C SER A 295 13.15 -28.57 -7.30
N VAL A 296 12.15 -27.71 -7.19
CA VAL A 296 11.22 -27.40 -8.30
C VAL A 296 11.96 -26.68 -9.41
N TYR A 297 12.82 -25.72 -9.07
CA TYR A 297 13.66 -25.03 -10.02
C TYR A 297 14.56 -25.99 -10.80
N ALA A 298 15.28 -26.85 -10.11
CA ALA A 298 16.16 -27.85 -10.73
C ALA A 298 15.40 -28.77 -11.70
N LYS A 299 14.18 -29.16 -11.36
CA LYS A 299 13.35 -30.08 -12.14
C LYS A 299 12.65 -29.41 -13.33
N SER A 300 12.18 -28.17 -13.19
CA SER A 300 11.24 -27.53 -14.13
C SER A 300 11.79 -26.29 -14.83
N CYS A 301 12.77 -25.60 -14.25
CA CYS A 301 13.25 -24.31 -14.75
C CYS A 301 14.71 -24.33 -15.24
N ALA A 302 15.46 -25.38 -14.97
CA ALA A 302 16.80 -25.53 -15.51
C ALA A 302 16.76 -25.94 -16.99
N ASP A 303 15.80 -26.80 -17.34
CA ASP A 303 15.64 -27.36 -18.68
C ASP A 303 14.17 -27.78 -18.93
N GLY A 304 13.84 -28.13 -20.18
CA GLY A 304 12.60 -28.77 -20.56
C GLY A 304 11.49 -27.84 -21.13
N ARG A 305 10.29 -28.41 -21.28
CA ARG A 305 9.18 -27.77 -22.00
C ARG A 305 8.68 -26.47 -21.40
N TRP A 306 8.69 -26.35 -20.08
CA TRP A 306 8.22 -25.16 -19.39
C TRP A 306 9.16 -23.98 -19.58
N VAL A 307 10.45 -24.26 -19.70
CA VAL A 307 11.47 -23.28 -20.06
C VAL A 307 11.26 -22.75 -21.48
N ALA A 308 11.03 -23.65 -22.42
CA ALA A 308 10.74 -23.27 -23.81
C ALA A 308 9.47 -22.42 -23.91
N LEU A 309 8.39 -22.82 -23.21
CA LEU A 309 7.15 -22.05 -23.15
C LEU A 309 7.36 -20.68 -22.55
N ALA A 310 8.05 -20.58 -21.41
CA ALA A 310 8.32 -19.31 -20.74
C ALA A 310 9.13 -18.36 -21.63
N SER A 311 10.16 -18.88 -22.32
CA SER A 311 10.97 -18.11 -23.25
C SER A 311 10.18 -17.63 -24.47
N GLU A 312 9.32 -18.49 -25.03
CA GLU A 312 8.42 -18.13 -26.13
C GLU A 312 7.46 -17.01 -25.73
N LEU A 313 6.82 -17.12 -24.56
CA LEU A 313 5.91 -16.09 -24.06
C LEU A 313 6.64 -14.78 -23.76
N HIS A 314 7.84 -14.85 -23.20
CA HIS A 314 8.63 -13.66 -22.91
C HIS A 314 9.11 -12.95 -24.18
N SER A 315 9.37 -13.69 -25.26
CA SER A 315 9.76 -13.14 -26.56
C SER A 315 8.58 -12.61 -27.39
N ALA A 316 7.34 -12.80 -26.93
CA ALA A 316 6.16 -12.32 -27.63
C ALA A 316 6.16 -10.79 -27.73
N VAL A 317 6.16 -10.29 -28.96
CA VAL A 317 6.10 -8.84 -29.21
C VAL A 317 4.62 -8.44 -29.28
N VAL A 318 4.20 -7.60 -28.34
CA VAL A 318 2.92 -6.90 -28.48
C VAL A 318 3.08 -5.92 -29.64
N PRO A 319 2.26 -6.02 -30.73
CA PRO A 319 2.34 -5.05 -31.81
C PRO A 319 2.15 -3.64 -31.23
N THR A 320 3.18 -2.81 -31.31
CA THR A 320 2.98 -1.40 -31.02
C THR A 320 1.93 -0.88 -32.00
N PRO A 321 0.90 -0.14 -31.54
CA PRO A 321 0.04 0.55 -32.47
C PRO A 321 0.92 1.33 -33.43
N PRO A 322 0.62 1.31 -34.76
CA PRO A 322 1.39 2.10 -35.71
C PRO A 322 1.53 3.50 -35.11
N PRO A 323 2.74 4.12 -35.19
CA PRO A 323 2.92 5.49 -34.71
C PRO A 323 1.72 6.25 -35.25
N ALA A 324 0.91 6.83 -34.35
CA ALA A 324 -0.28 7.56 -34.73
C ALA A 324 0.17 8.42 -35.91
N SER A 325 -0.30 8.06 -37.11
CA SER A 325 0.06 8.79 -38.32
C SER A 325 -0.05 10.21 -37.90
N LEU A 326 1.03 10.98 -38.03
CA LEU A 326 1.01 12.39 -37.70
C LEU A 326 -0.24 12.91 -38.37
N VAL A 327 -1.37 12.80 -37.66
CA VAL A 327 -2.56 13.52 -38.03
C VAL A 327 -1.99 14.89 -38.13
N HIS A 328 -1.89 15.40 -39.34
CA HIS A 328 -1.55 16.77 -39.60
C HIS A 328 -2.19 17.51 -38.45
N THR A 329 -1.41 17.90 -37.47
CA THR A 329 -1.78 18.89 -36.52
C THR A 329 -2.02 20.10 -37.40
N GLN A 330 -3.30 20.24 -37.87
CA GLN A 330 -3.74 21.56 -38.24
C GLN A 330 -3.25 22.39 -37.09
N GLU A 331 -2.33 23.32 -37.35
CA GLU A 331 -1.99 24.36 -36.40
C GLU A 331 -3.29 24.93 -35.94
N ILE A 332 -3.77 24.45 -34.79
CA ILE A 332 -4.97 25.00 -34.15
C ILE A 332 -4.49 26.34 -33.67
N THR A 333 -4.69 27.35 -34.51
CA THR A 333 -4.44 28.76 -34.17
C THR A 333 -5.11 28.98 -32.80
N PRO A 334 -4.36 29.41 -31.79
CA PRO A 334 -4.89 29.61 -30.46
C PRO A 334 -6.08 30.56 -30.56
N ARG A 335 -7.28 30.11 -30.16
CA ARG A 335 -8.46 30.96 -30.16
C ARG A 335 -8.26 32.11 -29.20
N GLY A 336 -8.39 33.32 -29.67
CA GLY A 336 -8.38 34.52 -28.84
C GLY A 336 -9.76 34.77 -28.24
N TYR A 337 -9.82 35.06 -26.94
CA TYR A 337 -11.03 35.55 -26.28
C TYR A 337 -10.84 37.01 -25.87
N ILE A 338 -11.73 37.91 -26.34
CA ILE A 338 -11.67 39.33 -25.96
C ILE A 338 -12.40 39.50 -24.62
N VAL A 339 -11.69 39.95 -23.60
CA VAL A 339 -12.23 40.20 -22.26
C VAL A 339 -13.30 41.29 -22.30
N ARG A 340 -14.48 41.02 -21.75
CA ARG A 340 -15.60 41.98 -21.64
C ARG A 340 -15.66 42.53 -20.21
N LYS A 341 -16.29 43.69 -20.06
CA LYS A 341 -16.51 44.29 -18.73
C LYS A 341 -17.32 43.33 -17.85
N GLY A 342 -16.79 43.02 -16.68
CA GLY A 342 -17.37 42.04 -15.72
C GLY A 342 -16.94 40.57 -15.89
N ASP A 343 -16.09 40.27 -16.88
CA ASP A 343 -15.53 38.93 -16.98
C ASP A 343 -14.55 38.64 -15.85
N THR A 344 -14.60 37.40 -15.36
CA THR A 344 -13.60 36.80 -14.51
C THR A 344 -12.92 35.63 -15.24
N LEU A 345 -11.72 35.25 -14.85
CA LEU A 345 -11.04 34.14 -15.51
C LEU A 345 -11.86 32.84 -15.43
N SER A 346 -12.58 32.63 -14.33
CA SER A 346 -13.50 31.49 -14.15
C SER A 346 -14.69 31.55 -15.11
N SER A 347 -15.29 32.74 -15.30
CA SER A 347 -16.41 32.89 -16.23
C SER A 347 -15.98 32.72 -17.69
N ILE A 348 -14.75 33.15 -18.02
CA ILE A 348 -14.15 32.95 -19.35
C ILE A 348 -13.88 31.49 -19.58
N ALA A 349 -13.23 30.79 -18.63
CA ALA A 349 -12.96 29.35 -18.73
C ALA A 349 -14.24 28.55 -19.00
N LYS A 350 -15.31 28.84 -18.27
CA LYS A 350 -16.62 28.22 -18.49
C LYS A 350 -17.18 28.52 -19.89
N LYS A 351 -17.08 29.78 -20.37
CA LYS A 351 -17.58 30.20 -21.70
C LYS A 351 -16.84 29.55 -22.87
N VAL A 352 -15.54 29.27 -22.68
CA VAL A 352 -14.71 28.67 -23.73
C VAL A 352 -14.61 27.15 -23.64
N GLY A 353 -15.37 26.53 -22.71
CA GLY A 353 -15.40 25.08 -22.55
C GLY A 353 -14.21 24.49 -21.82
N CYS A 354 -13.42 25.28 -21.09
CA CYS A 354 -12.37 24.82 -20.24
C CYS A 354 -12.95 24.55 -18.84
N GLY A 355 -12.91 23.33 -18.34
CA GLY A 355 -13.29 23.00 -16.96
C GLY A 355 -12.49 23.77 -15.91
N TYR A 356 -12.62 23.37 -14.65
CA TYR A 356 -11.93 24.03 -13.52
C TYR A 356 -10.41 24.13 -13.70
N ASP A 357 -9.78 23.11 -14.28
CA ASP A 357 -8.33 23.08 -14.58
C ASP A 357 -7.94 24.07 -15.69
N GLY A 358 -8.88 24.44 -16.55
CA GLY A 358 -8.66 25.42 -17.61
C GLY A 358 -8.37 26.83 -17.10
N ILE A 359 -8.77 27.17 -15.87
CA ILE A 359 -8.46 28.49 -15.27
C ILE A 359 -6.94 28.66 -15.15
N LYS A 360 -6.26 27.65 -14.65
CA LYS A 360 -4.78 27.66 -14.52
C LYS A 360 -4.11 27.69 -15.90
N ALA A 361 -4.59 26.87 -16.84
CA ALA A 361 -4.05 26.82 -18.20
C ALA A 361 -4.15 28.17 -18.91
N ILE A 362 -5.33 28.84 -18.85
CA ILE A 362 -5.51 30.17 -19.41
C ILE A 362 -4.63 31.21 -18.70
N ALA A 363 -4.51 31.14 -17.36
CA ALA A 363 -3.65 32.04 -16.59
C ALA A 363 -2.18 31.94 -17.02
N VAL A 364 -1.65 30.72 -17.12
CA VAL A 364 -0.28 30.45 -17.54
C VAL A 364 -0.05 30.93 -18.98
N ALA A 365 -0.94 30.58 -19.91
CA ALA A 365 -0.82 30.97 -21.32
C ALA A 365 -0.82 32.48 -21.55
N ASN A 366 -1.30 33.27 -20.56
CA ASN A 366 -1.43 34.74 -20.65
C ASN A 366 -0.57 35.46 -19.59
N ASN A 367 0.32 34.78 -18.88
CA ASN A 367 1.18 35.31 -17.81
C ASN A 367 0.39 36.08 -16.71
N LEU A 368 -0.81 35.60 -16.38
CA LEU A 368 -1.63 36.19 -15.33
C LEU A 368 -1.21 35.62 -13.96
N ARG A 369 -1.05 36.52 -12.99
CA ARG A 369 -0.67 36.14 -11.61
C ARG A 369 -1.88 36.11 -10.68
N GLY A 370 -2.05 35.02 -9.94
CA GLY A 370 -3.07 34.87 -8.90
C GLY A 370 -2.77 35.69 -7.63
N PRO A 371 -3.68 35.68 -6.63
CA PRO A 371 -4.93 34.92 -6.64
C PRO A 371 -6.10 35.58 -7.40
N HIS A 372 -6.03 36.88 -7.73
CA HIS A 372 -7.18 37.64 -8.29
C HIS A 372 -7.11 37.91 -9.80
N TYR A 373 -6.20 37.28 -10.54
CA TYR A 373 -6.05 37.38 -12.02
C TYR A 373 -6.64 38.66 -12.63
N ALA A 374 -5.90 39.78 -12.58
CA ALA A 374 -6.35 41.04 -13.09
C ALA A 374 -6.61 40.97 -14.60
N LEU A 375 -7.86 41.21 -15.03
CA LEU A 375 -8.30 41.22 -16.42
C LEU A 375 -8.66 42.64 -16.84
N SER A 376 -8.17 43.04 -17.99
CA SER A 376 -8.53 44.36 -18.58
C SER A 376 -9.53 44.15 -19.72
N PRO A 377 -10.71 44.78 -19.66
CA PRO A 377 -11.67 44.74 -20.78
C PRO A 377 -11.03 45.24 -22.09
N GLY A 378 -11.31 44.52 -23.19
CA GLY A 378 -10.71 44.75 -24.49
C GLY A 378 -9.42 43.98 -24.76
N LYS A 379 -8.76 43.42 -23.74
CA LYS A 379 -7.56 42.59 -23.93
C LYS A 379 -7.93 41.22 -24.49
N THR A 380 -7.18 40.74 -25.48
CA THR A 380 -7.34 39.36 -25.99
C THR A 380 -6.54 38.38 -25.16
N LEU A 381 -7.22 37.38 -24.64
CA LEU A 381 -6.58 36.23 -23.98
C LEU A 381 -6.36 35.09 -24.96
N ARG A 382 -5.19 34.47 -24.89
CA ARG A 382 -4.85 33.23 -25.59
C ARG A 382 -5.52 32.05 -24.87
N ILE A 383 -6.39 31.33 -25.55
CA ILE A 383 -7.07 30.13 -25.02
C ILE A 383 -6.28 28.90 -25.47
N PRO A 384 -5.74 28.09 -24.54
CA PRO A 384 -5.02 26.85 -24.87
C PRO A 384 -5.90 25.86 -25.64
N SER A 385 -5.28 25.07 -26.52
CA SER A 385 -5.97 24.10 -27.38
C SER A 385 -6.61 22.93 -26.63
N ASP A 386 -6.08 22.59 -25.49
CA ASP A 386 -6.56 21.55 -24.57
C ASP A 386 -7.86 21.93 -23.84
N CYS A 387 -8.26 23.19 -23.92
CA CYS A 387 -9.52 23.71 -23.40
C CYS A 387 -10.79 23.28 -24.20
N THR A 388 -10.65 22.58 -25.29
CA THR A 388 -11.79 22.25 -26.20
C THR A 388 -12.16 20.77 -26.22
N ARG A 389 -11.68 19.97 -25.28
CA ARG A 389 -12.02 18.55 -25.17
C ARG A 389 -12.90 18.30 -23.95
N HIS A 390 -14.17 18.59 -24.06
CA HIS A 390 -15.27 17.93 -23.34
C HIS A 390 -16.51 17.96 -24.22
#